data_cc106fd6797e701b98287a6e54d41485
#
_entry.id   cc106fd6797e701b98287a6e54d41485
#
_cell.length_a   1.000
_cell.length_b   1.000
_cell.length_c   1.000
_cell.angle_alpha   90.00
_cell.angle_beta   90.00
_cell.angle_gamma   90.00
#
_symmetry.space_group_name_H-M   'P 1'
#
loop_
_entity.id
_entity.type
_entity.pdbx_description
1 polymer ?
#
loop_
_entity_poly.entity_id
_entity_poly.type
_entity_poly.pdbx_seq_one_letter_code
_entity_poly.pdbx_strand_id
1 'polypeptide(L)'
;MTLLDSARASRERPLPVVRYRDVLRVPCAAQLLGGSLIGRLPTGMAPLAVLLSADDAGAGSSAGLLAAVYLVANAIGGPLSARLVDHYGPRRVLPVGALLSSTAFLALAAGPAEIWWAVAAVTAAGAARPPLDAALRTFWGVRGMMPSPCHQRVALALDSGTQELIYIVGPMLVATIVATTSASWALVATAAVGALGTVLFVGTPVSRAHHGFKSQSAQPDWLGPIRSARLRVLYAAMTCVGVTIGALTPLAVDAADRFDAPELSGGLPAAVSCGAVLGGLAYGARAWRGGTASHLIVLSVVFAAGWIPLTVAGSPTTALSAAAIPGLAMAPLLGAGFVMTSAFAPPGHTTEAHALLVAFLDIGCAIGTAAAGVTHTQALLPAGAAAAALILATTRRRLAPACPHALPAMPDPEAKKEPRL
;
A
#
# COMPACT_ATOMS: atom_id res chain seq x y z
N MET A 1 7.23 -2.32 48.69
CA MET A 1 6.57 -2.26 47.36
C MET A 1 7.71 -2.33 46.34
N THR A 2 7.97 -3.52 45.80
CA THR A 2 9.20 -3.84 45.08
C THR A 2 9.12 -3.33 43.60
N LEU A 3 10.28 -3.06 43.01
CA LEU A 3 10.41 -2.65 41.59
C LEU A 3 9.69 -3.59 40.59
N LEU A 4 9.42 -4.82 41.00
CA LEU A 4 8.64 -5.81 40.25
C LEU A 4 7.13 -5.50 40.24
N ASP A 5 6.59 -4.88 41.30
CA ASP A 5 5.17 -4.50 41.36
C ASP A 5 4.90 -3.25 40.55
N SER A 6 5.85 -2.30 40.46
CA SER A 6 5.75 -1.15 39.59
C SER A 6 5.84 -1.54 38.10
N ALA A 7 6.64 -2.56 37.75
CA ALA A 7 6.74 -3.10 36.39
C ALA A 7 5.50 -3.93 35.99
N ARG A 8 4.80 -4.55 36.95
CA ARG A 8 3.50 -5.21 36.71
C ARG A 8 2.37 -4.21 36.57
N ALA A 9 2.31 -3.18 37.39
CA ALA A 9 1.29 -2.13 37.31
C ALA A 9 1.38 -1.31 36.01
N SER A 10 2.58 -1.15 35.44
CA SER A 10 2.75 -0.51 34.11
C SER A 10 2.32 -1.42 32.93
N ARG A 11 2.22 -2.75 33.11
CA ARG A 11 1.71 -3.70 32.11
C ARG A 11 0.18 -3.79 32.07
N GLU A 12 -0.51 -3.36 33.09
CA GLU A 12 -1.97 -3.52 33.23
C GLU A 12 -2.78 -2.27 32.85
N ARG A 13 -2.14 -1.16 32.48
CA ARG A 13 -2.90 -0.01 31.98
C ARG A 13 -3.52 -0.38 30.64
N PRO A 14 -4.85 -0.38 30.50
CA PRO A 14 -5.50 -0.60 29.23
C PRO A 14 -4.98 0.45 28.24
N LEU A 15 -4.49 -0.02 27.09
CA LEU A 15 -4.05 0.88 26.03
C LEU A 15 -5.23 1.81 25.65
N PRO A 16 -5.03 3.11 25.56
CA PRO A 16 -6.10 4.04 25.20
C PRO A 16 -6.69 3.61 23.86
N VAL A 17 -8.01 3.49 23.78
CA VAL A 17 -8.72 3.21 22.54
C VAL A 17 -8.66 4.48 21.69
N VAL A 18 -7.77 4.49 20.71
CA VAL A 18 -7.67 5.57 19.70
C VAL A 18 -8.69 5.31 18.61
N ARG A 19 -9.53 6.29 18.31
CA ARG A 19 -10.52 6.22 17.24
C ARG A 19 -9.99 6.91 15.98
N TYR A 20 -10.53 6.57 14.81
CA TYR A 20 -10.17 7.24 13.54
C TYR A 20 -10.31 8.75 13.58
N ARG A 21 -11.35 9.26 14.26
CA ARG A 21 -11.55 10.69 14.46
C ARG A 21 -10.40 11.38 15.22
N ASP A 22 -9.74 10.63 16.11
CA ASP A 22 -8.65 11.16 16.90
C ASP A 22 -7.39 11.33 16.04
N VAL A 23 -7.17 10.40 15.09
CA VAL A 23 -6.14 10.52 14.06
C VAL A 23 -6.41 11.70 13.12
N LEU A 24 -7.66 11.85 12.63
CA LEU A 24 -8.03 12.93 11.71
C LEU A 24 -8.01 14.32 12.38
N ARG A 25 -8.06 14.39 13.70
CA ARG A 25 -7.91 15.65 14.48
C ARG A 25 -6.45 16.06 14.65
N VAL A 26 -5.49 15.16 14.39
CA VAL A 26 -4.08 15.53 14.39
C VAL A 26 -3.85 16.59 13.29
N PRO A 27 -3.14 17.69 13.60
CA PRO A 27 -2.89 18.75 12.61
C PRO A 27 -2.33 18.22 11.31
N CYS A 28 -2.90 18.63 10.19
CA CYS A 28 -2.57 18.23 8.82
C CYS A 28 -2.85 16.76 8.46
N ALA A 29 -3.25 15.87 9.38
CA ALA A 29 -3.47 14.46 9.09
C ALA A 29 -4.57 14.24 8.04
N ALA A 30 -5.71 14.92 8.20
CA ALA A 30 -6.82 14.84 7.24
C ALA A 30 -6.43 15.38 5.86
N GLN A 31 -5.65 16.48 5.80
CA GLN A 31 -5.16 17.07 4.54
C GLN A 31 -4.14 16.16 3.86
N LEU A 32 -3.22 15.55 4.61
CA LEU A 32 -2.25 14.58 4.08
C LEU A 32 -2.96 13.34 3.52
N LEU A 33 -3.91 12.79 4.28
CA LEU A 33 -4.68 11.61 3.85
C LEU A 33 -5.52 11.95 2.61
N GLY A 34 -6.28 13.03 2.63
CA GLY A 34 -7.12 13.46 1.51
C GLY A 34 -6.30 13.77 0.25
N GLY A 35 -5.20 14.52 0.38
CA GLY A 35 -4.28 14.80 -0.72
C GLY A 35 -3.65 13.52 -1.28
N SER A 36 -3.26 12.59 -0.41
CA SER A 36 -2.75 11.28 -0.83
C SER A 36 -3.82 10.47 -1.57
N LEU A 37 -5.05 10.37 -1.04
CA LEU A 37 -6.13 9.61 -1.67
C LEU A 37 -6.45 10.15 -3.05
N ILE A 38 -6.63 11.48 -3.20
CA ILE A 38 -6.88 12.12 -4.48
C ILE A 38 -5.71 11.87 -5.44
N GLY A 39 -4.47 12.10 -5.00
CA GLY A 39 -3.29 11.93 -5.85
C GLY A 39 -2.97 10.46 -6.19
N ARG A 40 -3.58 9.50 -5.52
CA ARG A 40 -3.48 8.05 -5.79
C ARG A 40 -4.61 7.53 -6.67
N LEU A 41 -5.70 8.28 -6.89
CA LEU A 41 -6.78 7.87 -7.80
C LEU A 41 -6.27 7.43 -9.18
N PRO A 42 -5.23 8.04 -9.79
CA PRO A 42 -4.62 7.53 -11.00
C PRO A 42 -4.20 6.06 -10.96
N THR A 43 -3.92 5.49 -9.78
CA THR A 43 -3.61 4.05 -9.65
C THR A 43 -4.78 3.17 -10.08
N GLY A 44 -6.01 3.58 -9.75
CA GLY A 44 -7.22 2.88 -10.17
C GLY A 44 -7.74 3.32 -11.54
N MET A 45 -7.47 4.57 -11.94
CA MET A 45 -7.97 5.14 -13.20
C MET A 45 -7.11 4.75 -14.41
N ALA A 46 -5.78 4.85 -14.28
CA ALA A 46 -4.87 4.80 -15.42
C ALA A 46 -4.93 3.47 -16.20
N PRO A 47 -4.95 2.27 -15.57
CA PRO A 47 -4.97 1.03 -16.33
C PRO A 47 -6.18 0.96 -17.30
N LEU A 48 -7.36 1.34 -16.81
CA LEU A 48 -8.56 1.33 -17.61
C LEU A 48 -8.59 2.49 -18.65
N ALA A 49 -8.15 3.69 -18.26
CA ALA A 49 -8.09 4.83 -19.16
C ALA A 49 -7.12 4.60 -20.32
N VAL A 50 -5.95 4.01 -20.05
CA VAL A 50 -4.96 3.63 -21.08
C VAL A 50 -5.52 2.56 -22.00
N LEU A 51 -6.16 1.52 -21.42
CA LEU A 51 -6.77 0.44 -22.22
C LEU A 51 -7.82 0.99 -23.19
N LEU A 52 -8.78 1.77 -22.69
CA LEU A 52 -9.87 2.29 -23.51
C LEU A 52 -9.38 3.33 -24.54
N SER A 53 -8.41 4.17 -24.16
CA SER A 53 -7.82 5.12 -25.11
C SER A 53 -7.06 4.43 -26.24
N ALA A 54 -6.37 3.32 -25.95
CA ALA A 54 -5.68 2.53 -26.94
C ALA A 54 -6.66 1.76 -27.87
N ASP A 55 -7.75 1.27 -27.30
CA ASP A 55 -8.80 0.59 -28.07
C ASP A 55 -9.50 1.57 -29.03
N ASP A 56 -9.86 2.78 -28.57
CA ASP A 56 -10.39 3.88 -29.40
C ASP A 56 -9.44 4.26 -30.53
N ALA A 57 -8.11 4.17 -30.30
CA ALA A 57 -7.09 4.42 -31.31
C ALA A 57 -6.87 3.23 -32.28
N GLY A 58 -7.63 2.15 -32.14
CA GLY A 58 -7.53 0.97 -32.99
C GLY A 58 -6.38 0.03 -32.67
N ALA A 59 -5.81 0.10 -31.46
CA ALA A 59 -4.67 -0.73 -31.05
C ALA A 59 -5.06 -2.22 -30.86
N GLY A 60 -6.35 -2.57 -30.78
CA GLY A 60 -6.85 -3.94 -30.66
C GLY A 60 -6.18 -4.73 -29.52
N SER A 61 -5.56 -5.86 -29.84
CA SER A 61 -4.86 -6.70 -28.86
C SER A 61 -3.70 -6.01 -28.13
N SER A 62 -3.15 -4.90 -28.68
CA SER A 62 -2.06 -4.14 -28.03
C SER A 62 -2.54 -3.23 -26.90
N ALA A 63 -3.84 -2.96 -26.78
CA ALA A 63 -4.39 -2.10 -25.74
C ALA A 63 -4.10 -2.66 -24.32
N GLY A 64 -4.32 -3.96 -24.13
CA GLY A 64 -3.98 -4.65 -22.87
C GLY A 64 -2.48 -4.63 -22.56
N LEU A 65 -1.63 -4.73 -23.60
CA LEU A 65 -0.18 -4.65 -23.45
C LEU A 65 0.26 -3.26 -22.96
N LEU A 66 -0.33 -2.18 -23.48
CA LEU A 66 -0.04 -0.83 -23.02
C LEU A 66 -0.40 -0.62 -21.55
N ALA A 67 -1.55 -1.12 -21.11
CA ALA A 67 -1.92 -1.11 -19.69
C ALA A 67 -0.92 -1.90 -18.84
N ALA A 68 -0.46 -3.05 -19.32
CA ALA A 68 0.56 -3.85 -18.63
C ALA A 68 1.91 -3.11 -18.55
N VAL A 69 2.34 -2.46 -19.61
CA VAL A 69 3.57 -1.63 -19.65
C VAL A 69 3.48 -0.51 -18.61
N TYR A 70 2.34 0.16 -18.49
CA TYR A 70 2.12 1.16 -17.43
C TYR A 70 2.33 0.59 -16.03
N LEU A 71 1.73 -0.57 -15.75
CA LEU A 71 1.84 -1.22 -14.43
C LEU A 71 3.27 -1.64 -14.11
N VAL A 72 3.99 -2.22 -15.08
CA VAL A 72 5.41 -2.60 -14.92
C VAL A 72 6.28 -1.36 -14.70
N ALA A 73 6.07 -0.32 -15.48
CA ALA A 73 6.80 0.95 -15.33
C ALA A 73 6.57 1.57 -13.94
N ASN A 74 5.32 1.51 -13.43
CA ASN A 74 4.99 1.96 -12.09
C ASN A 74 5.65 1.09 -11.00
N ALA A 75 5.66 -0.22 -11.15
CA ALA A 75 6.27 -1.14 -10.18
C ALA A 75 7.79 -0.92 -10.04
N ILE A 76 8.46 -0.55 -11.13
CA ILE A 76 9.89 -0.22 -11.13
C ILE A 76 10.13 1.23 -10.67
N GLY A 77 9.36 2.16 -11.20
CA GLY A 77 9.50 3.59 -10.92
C GLY A 77 9.15 3.99 -9.49
N GLY A 78 8.18 3.30 -8.88
CA GLY A 78 7.73 3.58 -7.52
C GLY A 78 8.84 3.53 -6.48
N PRO A 79 9.57 2.41 -6.31
CA PRO A 79 10.70 2.32 -5.39
C PRO A 79 11.83 3.32 -5.69
N LEU A 80 12.13 3.57 -6.97
CA LEU A 80 13.14 4.55 -7.38
C LEU A 80 12.73 5.97 -6.98
N SER A 81 11.48 6.35 -7.27
CA SER A 81 10.93 7.65 -6.88
C SER A 81 10.86 7.80 -5.36
N ALA A 82 10.52 6.74 -4.62
CA ALA A 82 10.50 6.75 -3.15
C ALA A 82 11.89 6.95 -2.55
N ARG A 83 12.93 6.34 -3.14
CA ARG A 83 14.33 6.56 -2.77
C ARG A 83 14.75 8.02 -2.99
N LEU A 84 14.32 8.62 -4.11
CA LEU A 84 14.56 10.04 -4.36
C LEU A 84 13.85 10.92 -3.31
N VAL A 85 12.62 10.54 -2.89
CA VAL A 85 11.90 11.23 -1.81
C VAL A 85 12.66 11.16 -0.48
N ASP A 86 13.20 9.99 -0.12
CA ASP A 86 14.00 9.84 1.09
C ASP A 86 15.27 10.71 1.05
N HIS A 87 15.89 10.84 -0.13
CA HIS A 87 17.15 11.59 -0.29
C HIS A 87 16.95 13.11 -0.42
N TYR A 88 16.04 13.53 -1.31
CA TYR A 88 15.86 14.96 -1.67
C TYR A 88 14.65 15.61 -0.99
N GLY A 89 13.82 14.83 -0.32
CA GLY A 89 12.58 15.24 0.33
C GLY A 89 11.36 15.27 -0.60
N PRO A 90 10.16 15.11 -0.03
CA PRO A 90 8.90 14.99 -0.77
C PRO A 90 8.56 16.26 -1.54
N ARG A 91 8.91 17.43 -1.00
CA ARG A 91 8.60 18.73 -1.62
C ARG A 91 9.24 18.93 -2.99
N ARG A 92 10.41 18.33 -3.23
CA ARG A 92 11.13 18.45 -4.52
C ARG A 92 10.73 17.35 -5.48
N VAL A 93 10.62 16.11 -4.99
CA VAL A 93 10.46 14.93 -5.84
C VAL A 93 9.02 14.72 -6.27
N LEU A 94 8.05 14.82 -5.34
CA LEU A 94 6.65 14.52 -5.67
C LEU A 94 6.07 15.45 -6.73
N PRO A 95 6.28 16.80 -6.73
CA PRO A 95 5.78 17.65 -7.79
C PRO A 95 6.40 17.38 -9.16
N VAL A 96 7.70 17.05 -9.19
CA VAL A 96 8.39 16.70 -10.44
C VAL A 96 7.82 15.40 -11.01
N GLY A 97 7.65 14.38 -10.18
CA GLY A 97 7.02 13.12 -10.57
C GLY A 97 5.58 13.34 -11.08
N ALA A 98 4.78 14.13 -10.36
CA ALA A 98 3.42 14.45 -10.77
C ALA A 98 3.38 15.22 -12.12
N LEU A 99 4.28 16.18 -12.30
CA LEU A 99 4.39 16.92 -13.57
C LEU A 99 4.74 15.99 -14.74
N LEU A 100 5.77 15.15 -14.58
CA LEU A 100 6.20 14.20 -15.60
C LEU A 100 5.11 13.17 -15.91
N SER A 101 4.46 12.61 -14.90
CA SER A 101 3.38 11.63 -15.08
C SER A 101 2.16 12.29 -15.76
N SER A 102 1.77 13.50 -15.32
CA SER A 102 0.64 14.22 -15.90
C SER A 102 0.90 14.64 -17.34
N THR A 103 2.10 15.18 -17.66
CA THR A 103 2.45 15.54 -19.04
C THR A 103 2.49 14.31 -19.94
N ALA A 104 2.92 13.16 -19.44
CA ALA A 104 2.91 11.91 -20.19
C ALA A 104 1.47 11.42 -20.49
N PHE A 105 0.53 11.52 -19.55
CA PHE A 105 -0.89 11.24 -19.82
C PHE A 105 -1.51 12.22 -20.82
N LEU A 106 -1.19 13.51 -20.72
CA LEU A 106 -1.65 14.51 -21.68
C LEU A 106 -1.06 14.27 -23.08
N ALA A 107 0.22 13.88 -23.15
CA ALA A 107 0.88 13.50 -24.38
C ALA A 107 0.27 12.25 -25.03
N LEU A 108 -0.17 11.27 -24.20
CA LEU A 108 -0.91 10.11 -24.70
C LEU A 108 -2.30 10.51 -25.21
N ALA A 109 -3.00 11.41 -24.50
CA ALA A 109 -4.35 11.85 -24.87
C ALA A 109 -4.42 12.68 -26.16
N ALA A 110 -3.37 13.47 -26.44
CA ALA A 110 -3.30 14.40 -27.59
C ALA A 110 -2.34 13.94 -28.68
N GLY A 111 -1.59 12.87 -28.45
CA GLY A 111 -0.53 12.42 -29.36
C GLY A 111 -1.03 11.55 -30.51
N PRO A 112 -0.13 11.18 -31.41
CA PRO A 112 -0.45 10.31 -32.54
C PRO A 112 -0.78 8.89 -32.08
N ALA A 113 -1.58 8.16 -32.87
CA ALA A 113 -1.99 6.78 -32.60
C ALA A 113 -0.86 5.73 -32.80
N GLU A 114 0.38 6.19 -32.95
CA GLU A 114 1.54 5.32 -33.16
C GLU A 114 1.88 4.54 -31.86
N ILE A 115 2.04 3.23 -31.99
CA ILE A 115 2.30 2.33 -30.85
C ILE A 115 3.55 2.72 -30.07
N TRP A 116 4.62 3.17 -30.74
CA TRP A 116 5.87 3.56 -30.07
C TRP A 116 5.72 4.80 -29.21
N TRP A 117 4.91 5.77 -29.69
CA TRP A 117 4.54 6.93 -28.91
C TRP A 117 3.75 6.54 -27.66
N ALA A 118 2.73 5.71 -27.83
CA ALA A 118 1.92 5.22 -26.74
C ALA A 118 2.78 4.47 -25.69
N VAL A 119 3.66 3.56 -26.13
CA VAL A 119 4.59 2.84 -25.23
C VAL A 119 5.49 3.81 -24.45
N ALA A 120 6.07 4.81 -25.12
CA ALA A 120 6.91 5.80 -24.46
C ALA A 120 6.13 6.62 -23.42
N ALA A 121 4.93 7.10 -23.81
CA ALA A 121 4.07 7.90 -22.93
C ALA A 121 3.59 7.09 -21.68
N VAL A 122 3.09 5.87 -21.87
CA VAL A 122 2.64 5.05 -20.73
C VAL A 122 3.78 4.64 -19.83
N THR A 123 4.97 4.37 -20.39
CA THR A 123 6.18 4.08 -19.61
C THR A 123 6.59 5.28 -18.76
N ALA A 124 6.62 6.48 -19.35
CA ALA A 124 6.92 7.71 -18.63
C ALA A 124 5.87 8.02 -17.56
N ALA A 125 4.58 7.86 -17.87
CA ALA A 125 3.48 8.09 -16.93
C ALA A 125 3.56 7.16 -15.72
N GLY A 126 3.83 5.87 -15.93
CA GLY A 126 3.95 4.89 -14.87
C GLY A 126 5.22 5.08 -14.04
N ALA A 127 6.38 5.21 -14.67
CA ALA A 127 7.66 5.33 -14.01
C ALA A 127 7.79 6.63 -13.17
N ALA A 128 7.17 7.73 -13.64
CA ALA A 128 7.21 9.01 -12.95
C ALA A 128 6.09 9.21 -11.93
N ARG A 129 5.20 8.24 -11.72
CA ARG A 129 4.11 8.35 -10.75
C ARG A 129 4.64 8.67 -9.35
N PRO A 130 4.16 9.76 -8.69
CA PRO A 130 4.64 10.11 -7.36
C PRO A 130 4.21 9.06 -6.32
N PRO A 131 5.13 8.55 -5.47
CA PRO A 131 4.86 7.53 -4.46
C PRO A 131 4.18 8.14 -3.21
N LEU A 132 2.98 8.70 -3.38
CA LEU A 132 2.25 9.40 -2.31
C LEU A 132 1.85 8.49 -1.16
N ASP A 133 1.59 7.22 -1.44
CA ASP A 133 1.29 6.19 -0.46
C ASP A 133 2.49 5.91 0.46
N ALA A 134 3.67 5.68 -0.14
CA ALA A 134 4.89 5.45 0.62
C ALA A 134 5.30 6.69 1.43
N ALA A 135 5.16 7.90 0.84
CA ALA A 135 5.43 9.15 1.53
C ALA A 135 4.46 9.38 2.71
N LEU A 136 3.16 9.13 2.54
CA LEU A 136 2.17 9.25 3.60
C LEU A 136 2.50 8.32 4.78
N ARG A 137 2.79 7.04 4.50
CA ARG A 137 3.15 6.04 5.52
C ARG A 137 4.42 6.43 6.28
N THR A 138 5.38 7.02 5.58
CA THR A 138 6.58 7.58 6.21
C THR A 138 6.22 8.70 7.17
N PHE A 139 5.34 9.62 6.78
CA PHE A 139 4.91 10.70 7.68
C PHE A 139 4.19 10.22 8.92
N TRP A 140 3.37 9.16 8.83
CA TRP A 140 2.77 8.53 10.01
C TRP A 140 3.81 8.01 11.01
N GLY A 141 5.04 7.67 10.55
CA GLY A 141 6.17 7.22 11.37
C GLY A 141 7.07 8.35 11.90
N VAL A 142 6.93 9.57 11.42
CA VAL A 142 7.77 10.70 11.88
C VAL A 142 7.49 11.02 13.35
N ARG A 143 8.55 11.12 14.15
CA ARG A 143 8.44 11.50 15.57
C ARG A 143 7.75 12.84 15.72
N GLY A 144 6.73 12.88 16.58
CA GLY A 144 5.93 14.08 16.82
C GLY A 144 4.76 14.31 15.85
N MET A 145 4.66 13.57 14.75
CA MET A 145 3.49 13.62 13.88
C MET A 145 2.28 12.95 14.54
N MET A 146 2.47 11.74 15.06
CA MET A 146 1.44 11.02 15.79
C MET A 146 1.70 11.06 17.30
N PRO A 147 0.65 11.37 18.14
CA PRO A 147 0.81 11.50 19.59
C PRO A 147 1.28 10.22 20.28
N SER A 148 1.00 9.05 19.70
CA SER A 148 1.41 7.76 20.25
C SER A 148 1.54 6.69 19.17
N PRO A 149 2.23 5.56 19.47
CA PRO A 149 2.28 4.40 18.58
C PRO A 149 0.89 3.82 18.24
N CYS A 150 -0.10 3.99 19.12
CA CYS A 150 -1.48 3.60 18.86
C CYS A 150 -2.10 4.47 17.75
N HIS A 151 -1.89 5.77 17.75
CA HIS A 151 -2.35 6.67 16.68
C HIS A 151 -1.71 6.32 15.34
N GLN A 152 -0.40 6.02 15.32
CA GLN A 152 0.29 5.58 14.11
C GLN A 152 -0.30 4.29 13.54
N ARG A 153 -0.59 3.30 14.39
CA ARG A 153 -1.21 2.03 13.96
C ARG A 153 -2.59 2.26 13.36
N VAL A 154 -3.41 3.09 14.01
CA VAL A 154 -4.75 3.44 13.52
C VAL A 154 -4.68 4.24 12.22
N ALA A 155 -3.71 5.14 12.06
CA ALA A 155 -3.48 5.90 10.82
C ALA A 155 -3.11 4.98 9.65
N LEU A 156 -2.23 3.99 9.87
CA LEU A 156 -1.85 3.01 8.85
C LEU A 156 -3.00 2.04 8.50
N ALA A 157 -3.82 1.67 9.48
CA ALA A 157 -5.03 0.89 9.23
C ALA A 157 -6.08 1.68 8.44
N LEU A 158 -6.23 2.98 8.73
CA LEU A 158 -7.09 3.88 7.97
C LEU A 158 -6.61 4.05 6.53
N ASP A 159 -5.30 4.24 6.31
CA ASP A 159 -4.71 4.31 4.97
C ASP A 159 -4.97 3.03 4.18
N SER A 160 -4.71 1.86 4.78
CA SER A 160 -4.96 0.58 4.12
C SER A 160 -6.43 0.36 3.78
N GLY A 161 -7.36 0.70 4.69
CA GLY A 161 -8.80 0.56 4.43
C GLY A 161 -9.31 1.53 3.36
N THR A 162 -8.81 2.77 3.35
CA THR A 162 -9.21 3.78 2.36
C THR A 162 -8.58 3.54 0.98
N GLN A 163 -7.49 2.77 0.90
CA GLN A 163 -6.88 2.40 -0.38
C GLN A 163 -7.85 1.63 -1.29
N GLU A 164 -8.71 0.79 -0.71
CA GLU A 164 -9.70 0.01 -1.47
C GLU A 164 -10.69 0.91 -2.22
N LEU A 165 -10.98 2.11 -1.69
CA LEU A 165 -11.83 3.08 -2.37
C LEU A 165 -11.24 3.52 -3.72
N ILE A 166 -9.92 3.57 -3.85
CA ILE A 166 -9.24 3.96 -5.09
C ILE A 166 -9.54 2.96 -6.21
N TYR A 167 -9.56 1.66 -5.88
CA TYR A 167 -9.83 0.60 -6.84
C TYR A 167 -11.31 0.46 -7.20
N ILE A 168 -12.21 1.03 -6.40
CA ILE A 168 -13.64 1.12 -6.70
C ILE A 168 -13.94 2.41 -7.48
N VAL A 169 -13.55 3.55 -6.91
CA VAL A 169 -13.88 4.88 -7.43
C VAL A 169 -13.12 5.17 -8.75
N GLY A 170 -11.86 4.74 -8.86
CA GLY A 170 -11.03 5.00 -10.03
C GLY A 170 -11.63 4.49 -11.34
N PRO A 171 -11.91 3.19 -11.48
CA PRO A 171 -12.55 2.65 -12.68
C PRO A 171 -13.95 3.22 -12.94
N MET A 172 -14.74 3.48 -11.88
CA MET A 172 -16.06 4.09 -12.02
C MET A 172 -15.98 5.50 -12.61
N LEU A 173 -15.02 6.31 -12.17
CA LEU A 173 -14.79 7.64 -12.74
C LEU A 173 -14.41 7.56 -14.22
N VAL A 174 -13.50 6.65 -14.58
CA VAL A 174 -13.10 6.43 -15.99
C VAL A 174 -14.31 6.02 -16.81
N ALA A 175 -15.07 4.99 -16.37
CA ALA A 175 -16.25 4.53 -17.11
C ALA A 175 -17.30 5.64 -17.30
N THR A 176 -17.52 6.46 -16.25
CA THR A 176 -18.47 7.59 -16.34
C THR A 176 -17.98 8.66 -17.33
N ILE A 177 -16.68 9.01 -17.29
CA ILE A 177 -16.10 10.00 -18.20
C ILE A 177 -16.17 9.48 -19.64
N VAL A 178 -15.78 8.24 -19.88
CA VAL A 178 -15.81 7.66 -21.24
C VAL A 178 -17.23 7.60 -21.78
N ALA A 179 -18.21 7.20 -20.96
CA ALA A 179 -19.63 7.13 -21.36
C ALA A 179 -20.20 8.52 -21.68
N THR A 180 -19.70 9.60 -21.12
CA THR A 180 -20.21 10.96 -21.32
C THR A 180 -19.37 11.82 -22.29
N THR A 181 -18.09 11.43 -22.51
CA THR A 181 -17.17 12.21 -23.35
C THR A 181 -16.30 11.31 -24.24
N SER A 182 -15.09 10.95 -23.81
CA SER A 182 -14.17 10.04 -24.51
C SER A 182 -13.08 9.49 -23.59
N ALA A 183 -12.36 8.46 -24.06
CA ALA A 183 -11.23 7.90 -23.30
C ALA A 183 -10.05 8.91 -23.17
N SER A 184 -9.84 9.79 -24.16
CA SER A 184 -8.85 10.88 -24.05
C SER A 184 -9.14 11.81 -22.88
N TRP A 185 -10.39 12.16 -22.62
CA TRP A 185 -10.79 12.95 -21.46
C TRP A 185 -10.59 12.20 -20.14
N ALA A 186 -10.72 10.87 -20.13
CA ALA A 186 -10.38 10.07 -18.95
C ALA A 186 -8.88 10.14 -18.62
N LEU A 187 -7.99 10.17 -19.63
CA LEU A 187 -6.56 10.39 -19.43
C LEU A 187 -6.26 11.81 -18.89
N VAL A 188 -6.93 12.83 -19.44
CA VAL A 188 -6.81 14.22 -18.95
C VAL A 188 -7.26 14.32 -17.49
N ALA A 189 -8.39 13.71 -17.14
CA ALA A 189 -8.90 13.67 -15.77
C ALA A 189 -7.92 12.94 -14.85
N THR A 190 -7.33 11.83 -15.29
CA THR A 190 -6.31 11.07 -14.55
C THR A 190 -5.09 11.94 -14.24
N ALA A 191 -4.60 12.69 -15.24
CA ALA A 191 -3.50 13.64 -15.08
C ALA A 191 -3.85 14.74 -14.07
N ALA A 192 -5.02 15.36 -14.21
CA ALA A 192 -5.47 16.48 -13.38
C ALA A 192 -5.64 16.06 -11.91
N VAL A 193 -6.28 14.92 -11.66
CA VAL A 193 -6.52 14.39 -10.31
C VAL A 193 -5.20 14.03 -9.62
N GLY A 194 -4.26 13.40 -10.34
CA GLY A 194 -2.93 13.10 -9.83
C GLY A 194 -2.13 14.33 -9.45
N ALA A 195 -2.14 15.35 -10.30
CA ALA A 195 -1.49 16.63 -10.05
C ALA A 195 -2.12 17.36 -8.86
N LEU A 196 -3.46 17.47 -8.82
CA LEU A 196 -4.21 18.14 -7.74
C LEU A 196 -3.91 17.48 -6.39
N GLY A 197 -4.01 16.16 -6.28
CA GLY A 197 -3.75 15.45 -5.04
C GLY A 197 -2.31 15.62 -4.57
N THR A 198 -1.34 15.62 -5.49
CA THR A 198 0.06 15.89 -5.17
C THR A 198 0.26 17.32 -4.64
N VAL A 199 -0.35 18.32 -5.26
CA VAL A 199 -0.29 19.71 -4.79
C VAL A 199 -0.89 19.84 -3.39
N LEU A 200 -2.05 19.24 -3.13
CA LEU A 200 -2.68 19.24 -1.82
C LEU A 200 -1.80 18.58 -0.75
N PHE A 201 -1.16 17.45 -1.10
CA PHE A 201 -0.27 16.72 -0.20
C PHE A 201 0.99 17.54 0.15
N VAL A 202 1.68 18.05 -0.87
CA VAL A 202 2.94 18.81 -0.69
C VAL A 202 2.68 20.18 -0.08
N GLY A 203 1.48 20.73 -0.24
CA GLY A 203 1.04 22.00 0.36
C GLY A 203 0.97 21.97 1.88
N THR A 204 1.02 20.79 2.52
CA THR A 204 0.94 20.67 3.98
C THR A 204 2.21 21.21 4.67
N PRO A 205 2.07 21.85 5.87
CA PRO A 205 3.23 22.30 6.64
C PRO A 205 4.22 21.18 6.98
N VAL A 206 3.72 19.98 7.25
CA VAL A 206 4.54 18.79 7.55
C VAL A 206 5.41 18.40 6.36
N SER A 207 4.85 18.39 5.15
CA SER A 207 5.62 18.13 3.93
C SER A 207 6.68 19.20 3.67
N ARG A 208 6.39 20.45 4.03
CA ARG A 208 7.36 21.57 3.88
C ARG A 208 8.50 21.49 4.89
N ALA A 209 8.26 21.00 6.09
CA ALA A 209 9.26 20.85 7.14
C ALA A 209 10.19 19.64 6.91
N HIS A 210 9.73 18.66 6.12
CA HIS A 210 10.51 17.43 5.87
C HIS A 210 11.48 17.63 4.70
N HIS A 211 12.75 17.83 5.01
CA HIS A 211 13.79 18.19 4.03
C HIS A 211 14.56 16.99 3.46
N GLY A 212 14.08 15.76 3.68
CA GLY A 212 14.83 14.54 3.38
C GLY A 212 15.95 14.30 4.40
N PHE A 213 16.43 13.09 4.48
CA PHE A 213 17.59 12.77 5.30
C PHE A 213 18.86 13.19 4.55
N LYS A 214 19.43 14.35 4.89
CA LYS A 214 20.84 14.61 4.62
C LYS A 214 21.66 13.67 5.50
N SER A 215 21.87 12.45 5.04
CA SER A 215 22.81 11.54 5.68
C SER A 215 24.22 12.10 5.51
N GLN A 216 24.76 12.73 6.56
CA GLN A 216 26.14 13.23 6.58
C GLN A 216 27.18 12.10 6.60
N SER A 217 26.79 10.82 6.63
CA SER A 217 27.71 9.70 6.81
C SER A 217 27.29 8.36 6.19
N ALA A 218 26.23 8.28 5.39
CA ALA A 218 25.88 7.02 4.72
C ALA A 218 26.52 6.99 3.33
N GLN A 219 27.47 6.08 3.12
CA GLN A 219 27.85 5.63 1.78
C GLN A 219 26.56 5.25 1.03
N PRO A 220 26.45 5.54 -0.28
CA PRO A 220 25.27 5.18 -1.07
C PRO A 220 25.09 3.65 -1.01
N ASP A 221 24.19 3.21 -0.14
CA ASP A 221 23.87 1.79 -0.02
C ASP A 221 22.86 1.44 -1.11
N TRP A 222 23.36 0.91 -2.23
CA TRP A 222 22.57 0.50 -3.38
C TRP A 222 21.52 -0.57 -3.05
N LEU A 223 21.74 -1.35 -1.99
CA LEU A 223 20.84 -2.40 -1.55
C LEU A 223 19.81 -1.91 -0.52
N GLY A 224 20.04 -0.73 0.11
CA GLY A 224 19.11 -0.09 1.02
C GLY A 224 18.31 -1.04 1.91
N PRO A 225 16.97 -0.97 1.88
CA PRO A 225 16.10 -1.81 2.71
C PRO A 225 16.25 -3.32 2.43
N ILE A 226 16.66 -3.73 1.22
CA ILE A 226 16.79 -5.15 0.84
C ILE A 226 17.90 -5.86 1.65
N ARG A 227 18.89 -5.14 2.18
CA ARG A 227 19.89 -5.73 3.09
C ARG A 227 19.30 -6.26 4.39
N SER A 228 18.22 -5.65 4.88
CA SER A 228 17.58 -6.08 6.12
C SER A 228 16.96 -7.47 5.94
N ALA A 229 17.48 -8.48 6.65
CA ALA A 229 16.90 -9.82 6.63
C ALA A 229 15.43 -9.83 7.10
N ARG A 230 15.06 -8.90 8.01
CA ARG A 230 13.69 -8.75 8.51
C ARG A 230 12.76 -8.24 7.41
N LEU A 231 13.19 -7.25 6.62
CA LEU A 231 12.42 -6.72 5.50
C LEU A 231 12.31 -7.74 4.37
N ARG A 232 13.37 -8.50 4.05
CA ARG A 232 13.29 -9.58 3.05
C ARG A 232 12.23 -10.62 3.40
N VAL A 233 12.15 -11.03 4.67
CA VAL A 233 11.11 -11.96 5.13
C VAL A 233 9.72 -11.34 4.96
N LEU A 234 9.56 -10.07 5.33
CA LEU A 234 8.30 -9.36 5.20
C LEU A 234 7.90 -9.23 3.73
N TYR A 235 8.83 -8.86 2.84
CA TYR A 235 8.59 -8.75 1.40
C TYR A 235 8.19 -10.10 0.79
N ALA A 236 8.90 -11.18 1.14
CA ALA A 236 8.54 -12.52 0.68
C ALA A 236 7.13 -12.93 1.13
N ALA A 237 6.76 -12.65 2.38
CA ALA A 237 5.41 -12.90 2.86
C ALA A 237 4.36 -12.07 2.11
N MET A 238 4.65 -10.78 1.83
CA MET A 238 3.74 -9.91 1.07
C MET A 238 3.63 -10.33 -0.39
N THR A 239 4.69 -10.85 -1.00
CA THR A 239 4.60 -11.48 -2.34
C THR A 239 3.62 -12.65 -2.33
N CYS A 240 3.66 -13.51 -1.31
CA CYS A 240 2.70 -14.63 -1.19
C CYS A 240 1.25 -14.13 -0.98
N VAL A 241 1.05 -13.05 -0.20
CA VAL A 241 -0.26 -12.39 -0.10
C VAL A 241 -0.69 -11.85 -1.47
N GLY A 242 0.22 -11.23 -2.21
CA GLY A 242 -0.01 -10.75 -3.57
C GLY A 242 -0.45 -11.87 -4.52
N VAL A 243 0.21 -13.03 -4.47
CA VAL A 243 -0.20 -14.20 -5.29
C VAL A 243 -1.67 -14.55 -5.06
N THR A 244 -2.12 -14.55 -3.81
CA THR A 244 -3.53 -14.79 -3.48
C THR A 244 -4.45 -13.71 -4.07
N ILE A 245 -4.10 -12.43 -3.90
CA ILE A 245 -4.92 -11.32 -4.40
C ILE A 245 -4.97 -11.32 -5.93
N GLY A 246 -3.84 -11.53 -6.58
CA GLY A 246 -3.77 -11.55 -8.04
C GLY A 246 -4.52 -12.74 -8.68
N ALA A 247 -4.53 -13.89 -8.02
CA ALA A 247 -5.26 -15.06 -8.49
C ALA A 247 -6.79 -14.87 -8.47
N LEU A 248 -7.30 -13.93 -7.65
CA LEU A 248 -8.74 -13.72 -7.48
C LEU A 248 -9.42 -13.32 -8.79
N THR A 249 -8.85 -12.42 -9.58
CA THR A 249 -9.51 -11.88 -10.78
C THR A 249 -9.76 -12.95 -11.85
N PRO A 250 -8.77 -13.76 -12.30
CA PRO A 250 -9.04 -14.86 -13.23
C PRO A 250 -10.03 -15.88 -12.66
N LEU A 251 -9.86 -16.24 -11.38
CA LEU A 251 -10.76 -17.22 -10.73
C LEU A 251 -12.18 -16.69 -10.52
N ALA A 252 -12.36 -15.36 -10.47
CA ALA A 252 -13.69 -14.76 -10.46
C ALA A 252 -14.38 -14.87 -11.83
N VAL A 253 -13.62 -14.79 -12.93
CA VAL A 253 -14.12 -15.05 -14.27
C VAL A 253 -14.51 -16.52 -14.41
N ASP A 254 -13.64 -17.44 -13.99
CA ASP A 254 -13.95 -18.88 -13.99
C ASP A 254 -15.21 -19.20 -13.15
N ALA A 255 -15.40 -18.51 -12.04
CA ALA A 255 -16.60 -18.67 -11.21
C ALA A 255 -17.87 -18.11 -11.91
N ALA A 256 -17.73 -17.00 -12.65
CA ALA A 256 -18.82 -16.43 -13.44
C ALA A 256 -19.29 -17.40 -14.51
N ASP A 257 -18.37 -18.03 -15.24
CA ASP A 257 -18.67 -19.05 -16.24
C ASP A 257 -19.25 -20.32 -15.60
N ARG A 258 -18.69 -20.79 -14.48
CA ARG A 258 -19.14 -22.00 -13.78
C ARG A 258 -20.57 -21.90 -13.26
N PHE A 259 -20.98 -20.72 -12.80
CA PHE A 259 -22.30 -20.50 -12.20
C PHE A 259 -23.28 -19.85 -13.17
N ASP A 260 -22.90 -19.59 -14.42
CA ASP A 260 -23.67 -18.79 -15.38
C ASP A 260 -24.15 -17.45 -14.79
N ALA A 261 -23.22 -16.76 -14.14
CA ALA A 261 -23.47 -15.54 -13.36
C ALA A 261 -22.37 -14.51 -13.65
N PRO A 262 -22.47 -13.75 -14.76
CA PRO A 262 -21.44 -12.80 -15.22
C PRO A 262 -21.06 -11.75 -14.18
N GLU A 263 -21.97 -11.41 -13.28
CA GLU A 263 -21.75 -10.46 -12.18
C GLU A 263 -20.69 -10.91 -11.18
N LEU A 264 -20.34 -12.21 -11.11
CA LEU A 264 -19.31 -12.72 -10.21
C LEU A 264 -17.90 -12.27 -10.59
N SER A 265 -17.66 -12.01 -11.88
CA SER A 265 -16.33 -11.56 -12.37
C SER A 265 -15.84 -10.26 -11.69
N GLY A 266 -16.76 -9.32 -11.49
CA GLY A 266 -16.50 -8.10 -10.70
C GLY A 266 -16.96 -8.20 -9.24
N GLY A 267 -17.99 -9.00 -8.98
CA GLY A 267 -18.63 -9.13 -7.66
C GLY A 267 -17.71 -9.76 -6.62
N LEU A 268 -16.92 -10.79 -6.96
CA LEU A 268 -16.01 -11.43 -6.01
C LEU A 268 -14.88 -10.48 -5.56
N PRO A 269 -14.15 -9.78 -6.45
CA PRO A 269 -13.19 -8.74 -6.03
C PRO A 269 -13.84 -7.64 -5.21
N ALA A 270 -15.04 -7.17 -5.60
CA ALA A 270 -15.78 -6.16 -4.86
C ALA A 270 -16.17 -6.64 -3.46
N ALA A 271 -16.59 -7.88 -3.28
CA ALA A 271 -16.91 -8.45 -1.98
C ALA A 271 -15.68 -8.52 -1.06
N VAL A 272 -14.51 -8.92 -1.59
CA VAL A 272 -13.23 -8.87 -0.85
C VAL A 272 -12.91 -7.45 -0.42
N SER A 273 -13.03 -6.45 -1.32
CA SER A 273 -12.76 -5.05 -0.99
C SER A 273 -13.75 -4.50 0.05
N CYS A 274 -15.04 -4.84 -0.03
CA CYS A 274 -16.00 -4.49 1.02
C CYS A 274 -15.60 -5.09 2.38
N GLY A 275 -15.20 -6.37 2.39
CA GLY A 275 -14.65 -7.02 3.57
C GLY A 275 -13.43 -6.28 4.11
N ALA A 276 -12.51 -5.85 3.24
CA ALA A 276 -11.29 -5.14 3.63
C ALA A 276 -11.57 -3.78 4.27
N VAL A 277 -12.53 -3.02 3.73
CA VAL A 277 -12.99 -1.77 4.34
C VAL A 277 -13.55 -2.03 5.74
N LEU A 278 -14.47 -2.99 5.87
CA LEU A 278 -15.09 -3.32 7.16
C LEU A 278 -14.05 -3.84 8.17
N GLY A 279 -13.17 -4.73 7.73
CA GLY A 279 -12.10 -5.28 8.56
C GLY A 279 -11.09 -4.23 9.01
N GLY A 280 -10.68 -3.35 8.11
CA GLY A 280 -9.81 -2.21 8.42
C GLY A 280 -10.43 -1.28 9.47
N LEU A 281 -11.71 -0.92 9.28
CA LEU A 281 -12.45 -0.10 10.23
C LEU A 281 -12.61 -0.77 11.60
N ALA A 282 -12.98 -2.05 11.63
CA ALA A 282 -13.15 -2.81 12.86
C ALA A 282 -11.83 -2.99 13.61
N TYR A 283 -10.74 -3.27 12.89
CA TYR A 283 -9.41 -3.45 13.47
C TYR A 283 -8.88 -2.17 14.09
N GLY A 284 -9.02 -1.03 13.40
CA GLY A 284 -8.57 0.26 13.91
C GLY A 284 -9.44 0.84 15.04
N ALA A 285 -10.72 0.41 15.13
CA ALA A 285 -11.62 0.86 16.19
C ALA A 285 -11.35 0.19 17.55
N ARG A 286 -10.54 -0.87 17.59
CA ARG A 286 -10.32 -1.67 18.81
C ARG A 286 -8.86 -1.64 19.24
N ALA A 287 -8.62 -1.52 20.56
CA ALA A 287 -7.29 -1.72 21.14
C ALA A 287 -6.98 -3.21 21.20
N TRP A 288 -6.01 -3.66 20.42
CA TRP A 288 -5.58 -5.06 20.40
C TRP A 288 -4.40 -5.29 21.34
N ARG A 289 -4.46 -6.36 22.12
CA ARG A 289 -3.36 -6.79 22.99
C ARG A 289 -2.30 -7.55 22.17
N GLY A 290 -1.03 -7.39 22.52
CA GLY A 290 0.08 -8.10 21.86
C GLY A 290 0.93 -7.23 20.94
N GLY A 291 2.06 -7.78 20.49
CA GLY A 291 2.99 -7.11 19.59
C GLY A 291 2.55 -7.17 18.13
N THR A 292 2.94 -6.19 17.33
CA THR A 292 2.60 -6.11 15.90
C THR A 292 3.00 -7.37 15.11
N ALA A 293 4.12 -8.00 15.44
CA ALA A 293 4.54 -9.25 14.81
C ALA A 293 3.55 -10.40 15.06
N SER A 294 2.99 -10.50 16.28
CA SER A 294 1.97 -11.51 16.59
C SER A 294 0.66 -11.24 15.84
N HIS A 295 0.26 -9.96 15.71
CA HIS A 295 -0.92 -9.59 14.93
C HIS A 295 -0.72 -9.92 13.45
N LEU A 296 0.45 -9.64 12.89
CA LEU A 296 0.76 -9.95 11.49
C LEU A 296 0.60 -11.46 11.21
N ILE A 297 1.11 -12.32 12.11
CA ILE A 297 0.98 -13.78 12.00
C ILE A 297 -0.48 -14.21 12.11
N VAL A 298 -1.20 -13.75 13.13
CA VAL A 298 -2.61 -14.13 13.34
C VAL A 298 -3.46 -13.67 12.14
N LEU A 299 -3.29 -12.44 11.67
CA LEU A 299 -4.03 -11.90 10.54
C LEU A 299 -3.72 -12.66 9.25
N SER A 300 -2.47 -13.10 9.02
CA SER A 300 -2.14 -13.93 7.86
C SER A 300 -2.77 -15.31 7.92
N VAL A 301 -2.88 -15.93 9.10
CA VAL A 301 -3.60 -17.20 9.30
C VAL A 301 -5.09 -17.02 9.07
N VAL A 302 -5.69 -15.95 9.62
CA VAL A 302 -7.11 -15.63 9.42
C VAL A 302 -7.40 -15.34 7.94
N PHE A 303 -6.51 -14.62 7.27
CA PHE A 303 -6.61 -14.35 5.84
C PHE A 303 -6.57 -15.66 5.03
N ALA A 304 -5.65 -16.58 5.33
CA ALA A 304 -5.56 -17.88 4.67
C ALA A 304 -6.82 -18.73 4.90
N ALA A 305 -7.28 -18.84 6.15
CA ALA A 305 -8.47 -19.60 6.49
C ALA A 305 -9.74 -18.99 5.88
N GLY A 306 -9.79 -17.68 5.74
CA GLY A 306 -10.90 -16.94 5.15
C GLY A 306 -11.19 -17.31 3.70
N TRP A 307 -10.21 -17.83 2.95
CA TRP A 307 -10.42 -18.27 1.56
C TRP A 307 -11.06 -19.65 1.45
N ILE A 308 -11.03 -20.48 2.50
CA ILE A 308 -11.56 -21.85 2.47
C ILE A 308 -13.06 -21.89 2.10
N PRO A 309 -13.95 -21.04 2.67
CA PRO A 309 -15.37 -21.07 2.31
C PRO A 309 -15.64 -20.80 0.81
N LEU A 310 -14.79 -19.97 0.16
CA LEU A 310 -14.95 -19.70 -1.26
C LEU A 310 -14.66 -20.94 -2.12
N THR A 311 -13.71 -21.78 -1.74
CA THR A 311 -13.35 -22.99 -2.49
C THR A 311 -14.45 -24.08 -2.49
N VAL A 312 -15.38 -24.01 -1.55
CA VAL A 312 -16.50 -24.97 -1.40
C VAL A 312 -17.86 -24.34 -1.71
N ALA A 313 -17.88 -23.10 -2.22
CA ALA A 313 -19.11 -22.40 -2.55
C ALA A 313 -19.88 -23.13 -3.67
N GLY A 314 -21.16 -23.38 -3.46
CA GLY A 314 -22.04 -24.10 -4.38
C GLY A 314 -23.02 -23.23 -5.15
N SER A 315 -23.05 -21.90 -4.89
CA SER A 315 -23.92 -20.94 -5.56
C SER A 315 -23.30 -19.55 -5.65
N PRO A 316 -23.78 -18.67 -6.56
CA PRO A 316 -23.31 -17.30 -6.68
C PRO A 316 -23.37 -16.51 -5.36
N THR A 317 -24.47 -16.63 -4.64
CA THR A 317 -24.69 -15.92 -3.37
C THR A 317 -23.76 -16.40 -2.25
N THR A 318 -23.50 -17.71 -2.16
CA THR A 318 -22.53 -18.27 -1.22
C THR A 318 -21.10 -17.89 -1.59
N ALA A 319 -20.78 -17.81 -2.88
CA ALA A 319 -19.45 -17.35 -3.35
C ALA A 319 -19.21 -15.88 -2.99
N LEU A 320 -20.17 -14.98 -3.23
CA LEU A 320 -20.06 -13.56 -2.86
C LEU A 320 -19.91 -13.36 -1.36
N SER A 321 -20.72 -14.05 -0.54
CA SER A 321 -20.61 -13.92 0.91
C SER A 321 -19.31 -14.51 1.45
N ALA A 322 -18.83 -15.63 0.90
CA ALA A 322 -17.56 -16.24 1.25
C ALA A 322 -16.36 -15.35 0.89
N ALA A 323 -16.42 -14.67 -0.27
CA ALA A 323 -15.36 -13.77 -0.71
C ALA A 323 -15.15 -12.56 0.23
N ALA A 324 -16.16 -12.09 0.93
CA ALA A 324 -16.03 -11.01 1.90
C ALA A 324 -15.19 -11.39 3.14
N ILE A 325 -15.14 -12.68 3.48
CA ILE A 325 -14.49 -13.18 4.72
C ILE A 325 -12.98 -12.91 4.72
N PRO A 326 -12.17 -13.31 3.72
CA PRO A 326 -10.74 -13.01 3.71
C PRO A 326 -10.48 -11.51 3.66
N GLY A 327 -11.37 -10.72 3.03
CA GLY A 327 -11.29 -9.27 3.03
C GLY A 327 -11.18 -8.69 4.43
N LEU A 328 -11.95 -9.18 5.41
CA LEU A 328 -11.91 -8.70 6.80
C LEU A 328 -10.50 -8.73 7.43
N ALA A 329 -9.64 -9.64 7.01
CA ALA A 329 -8.26 -9.72 7.49
C ALA A 329 -7.27 -8.95 6.59
N MET A 330 -7.59 -8.69 5.32
CA MET A 330 -6.67 -8.15 4.31
C MET A 330 -6.15 -6.76 4.67
N ALA A 331 -7.01 -5.78 4.90
CA ALA A 331 -6.56 -4.43 5.24
C ALA A 331 -5.82 -4.35 6.58
N PRO A 332 -6.26 -5.01 7.67
CA PRO A 332 -5.48 -5.13 8.90
C PRO A 332 -4.10 -5.80 8.70
N LEU A 333 -4.01 -6.83 7.87
CA LEU A 333 -2.77 -7.54 7.53
C LEU A 333 -1.78 -6.60 6.84
N LEU A 334 -2.21 -5.88 5.82
CA LEU A 334 -1.40 -4.91 5.11
C LEU A 334 -0.97 -3.76 6.05
N GLY A 335 -1.89 -3.25 6.87
CA GLY A 335 -1.60 -2.22 7.87
C GLY A 335 -0.52 -2.67 8.87
N ALA A 336 -0.61 -3.90 9.39
CA ALA A 336 0.42 -4.47 10.25
C ALA A 336 1.76 -4.64 9.51
N GLY A 337 1.74 -5.03 8.24
CA GLY A 337 2.91 -5.08 7.36
C GLY A 337 3.58 -3.71 7.24
N PHE A 338 2.83 -2.63 7.03
CA PHE A 338 3.37 -1.27 6.96
C PHE A 338 3.96 -0.80 8.29
N VAL A 339 3.33 -1.14 9.43
CA VAL A 339 3.91 -0.86 10.77
C VAL A 339 5.25 -1.55 10.95
N MET A 340 5.35 -2.83 10.56
CA MET A 340 6.60 -3.59 10.66
C MET A 340 7.67 -3.05 9.70
N THR A 341 7.28 -2.62 8.50
CA THR A 341 8.18 -1.96 7.55
C THR A 341 8.78 -0.69 8.15
N SER A 342 7.97 0.17 8.73
CA SER A 342 8.44 1.38 9.43
C SER A 342 9.42 1.05 10.57
N ALA A 343 9.18 -0.04 11.31
CA ALA A 343 10.02 -0.45 12.43
C ALA A 343 11.37 -1.04 12.02
N PHE A 344 11.45 -1.63 10.81
CA PHE A 344 12.65 -2.32 10.32
C PHE A 344 13.40 -1.55 9.23
N ALA A 345 12.82 -0.48 8.72
CA ALA A 345 13.45 0.36 7.71
C ALA A 345 14.74 0.99 8.25
N PRO A 346 15.85 0.93 7.48
CA PRO A 346 17.05 1.66 7.83
C PRO A 346 16.79 3.17 7.89
N PRO A 347 17.50 3.91 8.74
CA PRO A 347 17.39 5.38 8.76
C PRO A 347 17.62 5.98 7.38
N GLY A 348 16.72 6.86 6.94
CA GLY A 348 16.81 7.50 5.62
C GLY A 348 16.29 6.70 4.43
N HIS A 349 15.73 5.50 4.65
CA HIS A 349 15.19 4.62 3.59
C HIS A 349 13.74 4.18 3.87
N THR A 350 13.00 4.94 4.65
CA THR A 350 11.66 4.53 5.09
C THR A 350 10.66 4.54 3.95
N THR A 351 10.70 5.58 3.09
CA THR A 351 9.79 5.68 1.95
C THR A 351 10.11 4.60 0.91
N GLU A 352 11.39 4.35 0.64
CA GLU A 352 11.85 3.27 -0.22
C GLU A 352 11.39 1.89 0.30
N ALA A 353 11.51 1.65 1.62
CA ALA A 353 11.08 0.39 2.23
C ALA A 353 9.57 0.13 2.06
N HIS A 354 8.73 1.17 2.21
CA HIS A 354 7.30 1.06 1.96
C HIS A 354 6.96 0.83 0.49
N ALA A 355 7.64 1.52 -0.42
CA ALA A 355 7.45 1.35 -1.85
C ALA A 355 7.88 -0.04 -2.32
N LEU A 356 8.98 -0.57 -1.79
CA LEU A 356 9.42 -1.95 -2.05
C LEU A 356 8.39 -2.97 -1.55
N LEU A 357 7.80 -2.77 -0.37
CA LEU A 357 6.77 -3.69 0.13
C LEU A 357 5.58 -3.77 -0.83
N VAL A 358 5.13 -2.63 -1.36
CA VAL A 358 4.06 -2.58 -2.37
C VAL A 358 4.51 -3.22 -3.67
N ALA A 359 5.73 -2.95 -4.15
CA ALA A 359 6.26 -3.54 -5.38
C ALA A 359 6.34 -5.09 -5.28
N PHE A 360 6.76 -5.63 -4.13
CA PHE A 360 6.78 -7.07 -3.90
C PHE A 360 5.36 -7.68 -3.82
N LEU A 361 4.39 -6.94 -3.28
CA LEU A 361 2.98 -7.32 -3.32
C LEU A 361 2.49 -7.37 -4.78
N ASP A 362 2.77 -6.35 -5.58
CA ASP A 362 2.37 -6.25 -6.99
C ASP A 362 3.02 -7.34 -7.85
N ILE A 363 4.30 -7.68 -7.61
CA ILE A 363 4.96 -8.84 -8.23
C ILE A 363 4.20 -10.12 -7.89
N GLY A 364 3.82 -10.29 -6.63
CA GLY A 364 2.99 -11.40 -6.20
C GLY A 364 1.65 -11.44 -6.96
N CYS A 365 0.97 -10.29 -7.08
CA CYS A 365 -0.28 -10.20 -7.84
C CYS A 365 -0.09 -10.64 -9.30
N ALA A 366 0.98 -10.19 -9.96
CA ALA A 366 1.27 -10.59 -11.33
C ALA A 366 1.49 -12.11 -11.45
N ILE A 367 2.25 -12.70 -10.53
CA ILE A 367 2.49 -14.16 -10.47
C ILE A 367 1.17 -14.89 -10.25
N GLY A 368 0.35 -14.44 -9.31
CA GLY A 368 -0.94 -15.05 -8.98
C GLY A 368 -1.91 -15.00 -10.14
N THR A 369 -2.02 -13.85 -10.83
CA THR A 369 -2.84 -13.68 -12.02
C THR A 369 -2.41 -14.64 -13.13
N ALA A 370 -1.11 -14.70 -13.43
CA ALA A 370 -0.58 -15.60 -14.45
C ALA A 370 -0.79 -17.09 -14.08
N ALA A 371 -0.51 -17.47 -12.83
CA ALA A 371 -0.70 -18.84 -12.38
C ALA A 371 -2.18 -19.27 -12.42
N ALA A 372 -3.10 -18.42 -11.98
CA ALA A 372 -4.53 -18.71 -11.99
C ALA A 372 -5.08 -18.80 -13.42
N GLY A 373 -4.62 -17.92 -14.32
CA GLY A 373 -5.03 -17.96 -15.73
C GLY A 373 -4.56 -19.20 -16.49
N VAL A 374 -3.54 -19.90 -15.99
CA VAL A 374 -3.06 -21.17 -16.60
C VAL A 374 -3.67 -22.40 -15.91
N THR A 375 -3.79 -22.35 -14.58
CA THR A 375 -4.15 -23.55 -13.80
C THR A 375 -5.64 -23.66 -13.50
N HIS A 376 -6.38 -22.53 -13.52
CA HIS A 376 -7.80 -22.43 -13.17
C HIS A 376 -8.16 -23.06 -11.81
N THR A 377 -7.15 -23.16 -10.90
CA THR A 377 -7.34 -23.85 -9.62
C THR A 377 -7.59 -22.87 -8.47
N GLN A 378 -8.73 -23.03 -7.81
CA GLN A 378 -9.10 -22.23 -6.64
C GLN A 378 -8.17 -22.45 -5.44
N ALA A 379 -7.39 -23.55 -5.42
CA ALA A 379 -6.44 -23.84 -4.35
C ALA A 379 -5.32 -22.79 -4.24
N LEU A 380 -5.06 -21.99 -5.28
CA LEU A 380 -4.10 -20.89 -5.25
C LEU A 380 -4.46 -19.82 -4.19
N LEU A 381 -5.77 -19.59 -3.95
CA LEU A 381 -6.23 -18.59 -2.98
C LEU A 381 -5.77 -18.91 -1.55
N PRO A 382 -6.12 -20.06 -0.96
CA PRO A 382 -5.65 -20.40 0.37
C PRO A 382 -4.14 -20.74 0.39
N ALA A 383 -3.56 -21.31 -0.67
CA ALA A 383 -2.17 -21.72 -0.69
C ALA A 383 -1.19 -20.55 -0.62
N GLY A 384 -1.39 -19.49 -1.40
CA GLY A 384 -0.56 -18.28 -1.33
C GLY A 384 -0.63 -17.63 0.06
N ALA A 385 -1.83 -17.47 0.58
CA ALA A 385 -2.04 -16.92 1.93
C ALA A 385 -1.44 -17.80 3.04
N ALA A 386 -1.55 -19.13 2.92
CA ALA A 386 -0.93 -20.07 3.86
C ALA A 386 0.60 -20.03 3.80
N ALA A 387 1.19 -19.88 2.60
CA ALA A 387 2.62 -19.70 2.45
C ALA A 387 3.12 -18.43 3.16
N ALA A 388 2.38 -17.32 3.05
CA ALA A 388 2.68 -16.10 3.79
C ALA A 388 2.64 -16.33 5.30
N ALA A 389 1.59 -16.99 5.80
CA ALA A 389 1.44 -17.31 7.22
C ALA A 389 2.59 -18.21 7.71
N LEU A 390 2.99 -19.20 6.93
CA LEU A 390 4.09 -20.11 7.25
C LEU A 390 5.44 -19.37 7.33
N ILE A 391 5.74 -18.51 6.34
CA ILE A 391 6.96 -17.67 6.33
C ILE A 391 7.01 -16.82 7.60
N LEU A 392 5.93 -16.14 7.95
CA LEU A 392 5.87 -15.27 9.11
C LEU A 392 5.96 -16.05 10.43
N ALA A 393 5.31 -17.20 10.52
CA ALA A 393 5.32 -18.04 11.73
C ALA A 393 6.71 -18.64 11.98
N THR A 394 7.36 -19.22 10.96
CA THR A 394 8.68 -19.83 11.07
C THR A 394 9.78 -18.80 11.36
N THR A 395 9.61 -17.57 10.90
CA THR A 395 10.55 -16.47 11.11
C THR A 395 10.18 -15.54 12.28
N ARG A 396 9.21 -15.92 13.10
CA ARG A 396 8.71 -15.11 14.24
C ARG A 396 9.81 -14.53 15.11
N ARG A 397 10.86 -15.31 15.41
CA ARG A 397 12.01 -14.86 16.23
C ARG A 397 12.77 -13.70 15.58
N ARG A 398 12.85 -13.65 14.25
CA ARG A 398 13.49 -12.55 13.50
C ARG A 398 12.63 -11.29 13.49
N LEU A 399 11.31 -11.45 13.53
CA LEU A 399 10.34 -10.35 13.51
C LEU A 399 10.09 -9.77 14.90
N ALA A 400 10.55 -10.42 15.97
CA ALA A 400 10.50 -9.84 17.31
C ALA A 400 11.32 -8.53 17.30
N PRO A 401 10.77 -7.41 17.81
CA PRO A 401 11.58 -6.22 18.02
C PRO A 401 12.75 -6.61 18.91
N ALA A 402 13.98 -6.24 18.53
CA ALA A 402 15.08 -6.27 19.47
C ALA A 402 14.58 -5.51 20.70
N CYS A 403 14.70 -6.11 21.89
CA CYS A 403 14.37 -5.41 23.14
C CYS A 403 14.92 -3.99 23.01
N PRO A 404 14.18 -2.95 23.40
CA PRO A 404 14.78 -1.64 23.53
C PRO A 404 15.83 -1.78 24.65
N HIS A 405 17.04 -2.19 24.28
CA HIS A 405 18.19 -2.05 25.14
C HIS A 405 18.32 -0.55 25.36
N ALA A 406 18.15 -0.20 26.63
CA ALA A 406 18.55 1.02 27.28
C ALA A 406 18.95 2.13 26.28
N LEU A 407 18.09 3.12 26.17
CA LEU A 407 18.56 4.44 25.78
C LEU A 407 19.95 4.61 26.45
N PRO A 408 21.02 4.91 25.71
CA PRO A 408 22.24 5.32 26.38
C PRO A 408 21.82 6.41 27.37
N ALA A 409 22.16 6.20 28.63
CA ALA A 409 21.87 7.15 29.69
C ALA A 409 22.25 8.52 29.15
N MET A 410 21.33 9.45 29.11
CA MET A 410 21.65 10.82 28.77
C MET A 410 22.76 11.21 29.72
N PRO A 411 23.89 11.77 29.21
CA PRO A 411 24.92 12.26 30.08
C PRO A 411 24.26 13.28 31.02
N ASP A 412 24.47 13.06 32.31
CA ASP A 412 23.95 13.89 33.38
C ASP A 412 24.32 15.36 33.13
N PRO A 413 23.35 16.27 32.96
CA PRO A 413 23.65 17.66 32.68
C PRO A 413 24.40 18.34 33.86
N GLU A 414 24.47 17.72 35.04
CA GLU A 414 25.14 18.25 36.22
C GLU A 414 26.63 17.90 36.29
N ALA A 415 27.16 16.97 35.49
CA ALA A 415 28.56 16.57 35.51
C ALA A 415 29.54 17.64 34.92
N LYS A 416 29.03 18.80 34.49
CA LYS A 416 29.83 19.92 33.93
C LYS A 416 30.03 21.10 34.87
N LYS A 417 29.73 20.98 36.16
CA LYS A 417 29.96 22.08 37.12
C LYS A 417 30.86 21.62 38.27
N GLU A 418 32.08 21.22 38.01
CA GLU A 418 33.15 21.34 38.99
C GLU A 418 34.20 22.30 38.44
N PRO A 419 34.40 23.48 39.06
CA PRO A 419 35.51 24.35 38.74
C PRO A 419 36.76 23.72 39.35
N ARG A 420 37.77 23.47 38.53
CA ARG A 420 39.10 23.17 39.02
C ARG A 420 39.66 24.48 39.64
N LEU A 421 39.91 24.43 40.95
CA LEU A 421 40.81 25.31 41.66
C LEU A 421 42.26 24.98 41.29
#